data_95cc727234a9cbf7226fbc7e3475b4a2
#
_entry.id   95cc727234a9cbf7226fbc7e3475b4a2
#
_cell.length_a   1.000
_cell.length_b   1.000
_cell.length_c   1.000
_cell.angle_alpha   90.00
_cell.angle_beta   90.00
_cell.angle_gamma   90.00
#
_symmetry.space_group_name_H-M   'P 1'
#
loop_
_entity.id
_entity.type
_entity.pdbx_description
1 polymer ?
#
loop_
_entity_poly.entity_id
_entity_poly.type
_entity_poly.pdbx_seq_one_letter_code
_entity_poly.pdbx_strand_id
1 'polypeptide(L)'
;DLENTSYTRIANYLERQARQRGYQLLIACSEDQPDNEMRCIEHLLQRQVDAIIVSTSLPPEHPFYQRWANSSFPIVALDRALDREHFTSVVGADQDDAEMLAEELRKFPAETVLYLGALPELSVSFLREQGFRTAWKDDPREVHFLYANSYEREAAAQLFDKWLETHPMPQALFTTSFALLQGVMDVTLRRDGQLPSDLAIATFGDHELLDFLQCPVLAVAQRHRDVAERVLEIVLASLDEPRKPKPGLTRIRRNLYRRGILSRN
;
A
#
# COMPACT_ATOMS: atom_id res chain seq x y z
N ASP A 1 -5.55 7.76 -7.05
CA ASP A 1 -4.49 8.75 -7.01
C ASP A 1 -3.32 8.29 -7.92
N LEU A 2 -2.96 9.11 -8.93
CA LEU A 2 -1.86 8.82 -9.86
C LEU A 2 -0.50 9.35 -9.35
N GLU A 3 -0.47 10.09 -8.26
CA GLU A 3 0.78 10.46 -7.59
C GLU A 3 1.38 9.26 -6.86
N ASN A 4 0.54 8.31 -6.46
CA ASN A 4 1.01 7.05 -5.91
C ASN A 4 1.66 6.18 -7.00
N THR A 5 2.98 6.03 -6.93
CA THR A 5 3.79 5.30 -7.91
C THR A 5 3.38 3.85 -8.08
N SER A 6 2.80 3.19 -7.07
CA SER A 6 2.27 1.83 -7.17
C SER A 6 1.09 1.76 -8.14
N TYR A 7 0.12 2.66 -8.00
CA TYR A 7 -1.03 2.69 -8.89
C TYR A 7 -0.65 3.04 -10.32
N THR A 8 0.26 4.01 -10.49
CA THR A 8 0.79 4.38 -11.81
C THR A 8 1.49 3.21 -12.51
N ARG A 9 2.31 2.45 -11.78
CA ARG A 9 2.98 1.25 -12.33
C ARG A 9 1.98 0.17 -12.72
N ILE A 10 0.99 -0.14 -11.87
CA ILE A 10 -0.06 -1.10 -12.16
C ILE A 10 -0.88 -0.67 -13.38
N ALA A 11 -1.29 0.61 -13.43
CA ALA A 11 -2.05 1.17 -14.55
C ALA A 11 -1.29 1.06 -15.89
N ASN A 12 0.02 1.33 -15.90
CA ASN A 12 0.87 1.16 -17.08
C ASN A 12 0.93 -0.31 -17.56
N TYR A 13 1.02 -1.28 -16.64
CA TYR A 13 0.97 -2.69 -17.00
C TYR A 13 -0.41 -3.09 -17.53
N LEU A 14 -1.47 -2.66 -16.87
CA LEU A 14 -2.86 -2.92 -17.31
C LEU A 14 -3.12 -2.34 -18.69
N GLU A 15 -2.74 -1.07 -18.95
CA GLU A 15 -2.92 -0.42 -20.25
C GLU A 15 -2.24 -1.21 -21.37
N ARG A 16 -0.95 -1.53 -21.20
CA ARG A 16 -0.19 -2.27 -22.23
C ARG A 16 -0.82 -3.62 -22.54
N GLN A 17 -1.22 -4.37 -21.53
CA GLN A 17 -1.78 -5.71 -21.69
C GLN A 17 -3.22 -5.68 -22.23
N ALA A 18 -4.05 -4.71 -21.79
CA ALA A 18 -5.39 -4.50 -22.30
C ALA A 18 -5.36 -4.12 -23.80
N ARG A 19 -4.52 -3.16 -24.18
CA ARG A 19 -4.34 -2.70 -25.55
C ARG A 19 -3.90 -3.83 -26.50
N GLN A 20 -3.00 -4.72 -26.06
CA GLN A 20 -2.60 -5.90 -26.87
C GLN A 20 -3.76 -6.86 -27.15
N ARG A 21 -4.82 -6.80 -26.34
CA ARG A 21 -6.04 -7.62 -26.46
C ARG A 21 -7.23 -6.85 -27.06
N GLY A 22 -6.98 -5.65 -27.59
CA GLY A 22 -8.01 -4.83 -28.25
C GLY A 22 -8.88 -4.01 -27.30
N TYR A 23 -8.55 -3.94 -25.99
CA TYR A 23 -9.26 -3.13 -25.01
C TYR A 23 -8.56 -1.78 -24.76
N GLN A 24 -9.33 -0.78 -24.37
CA GLN A 24 -8.83 0.53 -23.98
C GLN A 24 -9.03 0.71 -22.46
N LEU A 25 -7.99 1.19 -21.78
CA LEU A 25 -8.07 1.55 -20.36
C LEU A 25 -8.49 3.01 -20.21
N LEU A 26 -9.59 3.26 -19.50
CA LEU A 26 -9.99 4.58 -19.03
C LEU A 26 -9.63 4.70 -17.56
N ILE A 27 -8.97 5.80 -17.18
CA ILE A 27 -8.57 6.03 -15.79
C ILE A 27 -9.35 7.21 -15.23
N ALA A 28 -9.91 7.03 -14.03
CA ALA A 28 -10.55 8.08 -13.24
C ALA A 28 -9.93 8.08 -11.84
N CYS A 29 -9.61 9.27 -11.30
CA CYS A 29 -9.02 9.44 -9.98
C CYS A 29 -10.08 9.95 -9.00
N SER A 30 -10.27 9.22 -7.91
CA SER A 30 -11.21 9.58 -6.84
C SER A 30 -10.54 10.35 -5.68
N GLU A 31 -9.19 10.37 -5.65
CA GLU A 31 -8.40 11.03 -4.59
C GLU A 31 -8.73 10.51 -3.18
N ASP A 32 -9.03 9.22 -3.09
CA ASP A 32 -9.49 8.53 -1.88
C ASP A 32 -10.73 9.18 -1.22
N GLN A 33 -11.53 9.92 -2.02
CA GLN A 33 -12.78 10.54 -1.57
C GLN A 33 -13.97 9.67 -1.97
N PRO A 34 -14.79 9.18 -1.01
CA PRO A 34 -15.94 8.30 -1.28
C PRO A 34 -16.92 8.86 -2.31
N ASP A 35 -17.29 10.14 -2.19
CA ASP A 35 -18.24 10.78 -3.11
C ASP A 35 -17.65 10.92 -4.53
N ASN A 36 -16.34 11.17 -4.65
CA ASN A 36 -15.67 11.23 -5.94
C ASN A 36 -15.62 9.84 -6.58
N GLU A 37 -15.33 8.80 -5.79
CA GLU A 37 -15.31 7.41 -6.28
C GLU A 37 -16.66 7.03 -6.89
N MET A 38 -17.76 7.27 -6.16
CA MET A 38 -19.10 6.99 -6.65
C MET A 38 -19.40 7.72 -7.96
N ARG A 39 -19.06 9.01 -8.06
CA ARG A 39 -19.23 9.81 -9.29
C ARG A 39 -18.36 9.29 -10.44
N CYS A 40 -17.12 8.95 -10.18
CA CYS A 40 -16.21 8.37 -11.19
C CYS A 40 -16.77 7.08 -11.79
N ILE A 41 -17.25 6.18 -10.93
CA ILE A 41 -17.85 4.92 -11.37
C ILE A 41 -19.11 5.17 -12.21
N GLU A 42 -20.00 6.06 -11.79
CA GLU A 42 -21.22 6.40 -12.54
C GLU A 42 -20.88 7.03 -13.91
N HIS A 43 -19.86 7.89 -13.99
CA HIS A 43 -19.40 8.44 -15.27
C HIS A 43 -18.80 7.38 -16.20
N LEU A 44 -18.05 6.41 -15.66
CA LEU A 44 -17.53 5.29 -16.45
C LEU A 44 -18.66 4.43 -17.00
N LEU A 45 -19.66 4.12 -16.18
CA LEU A 45 -20.87 3.38 -16.62
C LEU A 45 -21.66 4.10 -17.70
N GLN A 46 -21.81 5.43 -17.60
CA GLN A 46 -22.42 6.24 -18.67
C GLN A 46 -21.64 6.18 -19.98
N ARG A 47 -20.33 5.92 -19.93
CA ARG A 47 -19.46 5.68 -21.09
C ARG A 47 -19.49 4.26 -21.59
N GLN A 48 -20.36 3.42 -21.01
CA GLN A 48 -20.56 2.01 -21.39
C GLN A 48 -19.27 1.18 -21.36
N VAL A 49 -18.47 1.33 -20.30
CA VAL A 49 -17.30 0.47 -20.09
C VAL A 49 -17.73 -1.00 -19.90
N ASP A 50 -16.91 -1.93 -20.36
CA ASP A 50 -17.20 -3.37 -20.29
C ASP A 50 -16.91 -3.97 -18.91
N ALA A 51 -16.00 -3.36 -18.14
CA ALA A 51 -15.63 -3.79 -16.79
C ALA A 51 -15.07 -2.61 -15.97
N ILE A 52 -15.05 -2.77 -14.66
CA ILE A 52 -14.43 -1.80 -13.73
C ILE A 52 -13.39 -2.51 -12.87
N ILE A 53 -12.20 -1.90 -12.80
CA ILE A 53 -11.18 -2.20 -11.81
C ILE A 53 -11.15 -1.03 -10.83
N VAL A 54 -11.34 -1.29 -9.54
CA VAL A 54 -11.46 -0.24 -8.52
C VAL A 54 -10.52 -0.47 -7.33
N SER A 55 -9.84 0.59 -6.90
CA SER A 55 -9.22 0.65 -5.57
C SER A 55 -10.13 1.52 -4.70
N THR A 56 -10.97 0.88 -3.90
CA THR A 56 -12.07 1.56 -3.21
C THR A 56 -11.62 2.32 -1.97
N SER A 57 -12.23 3.47 -1.73
CA SER A 57 -12.19 4.22 -0.46
C SER A 57 -13.42 3.91 0.42
N LEU A 58 -14.40 3.20 -0.14
CA LEU A 58 -15.61 2.80 0.57
C LEU A 58 -15.39 1.53 1.40
N PRO A 59 -16.13 1.35 2.51
CA PRO A 59 -16.15 0.10 3.24
C PRO A 59 -16.55 -1.08 2.33
N PRO A 60 -16.05 -2.32 2.60
CA PRO A 60 -16.30 -3.47 1.73
C PRO A 60 -17.78 -3.74 1.44
N GLU A 61 -18.65 -3.56 2.44
CA GLU A 61 -20.08 -3.84 2.38
C GLU A 61 -20.92 -2.57 2.07
N HIS A 62 -20.29 -1.52 1.56
CA HIS A 62 -20.99 -0.26 1.30
C HIS A 62 -22.14 -0.45 0.30
N PRO A 63 -23.36 0.11 0.55
CA PRO A 63 -24.55 -0.08 -0.29
C PRO A 63 -24.34 0.30 -1.76
N PHE A 64 -23.42 1.20 -2.04
CA PHE A 64 -23.09 1.58 -3.41
C PHE A 64 -22.70 0.39 -4.28
N TYR A 65 -21.87 -0.54 -3.78
CA TYR A 65 -21.44 -1.73 -4.52
C TYR A 65 -22.48 -2.86 -4.49
N GLN A 66 -23.31 -2.94 -3.45
CA GLN A 66 -24.30 -3.99 -3.32
C GLN A 66 -25.29 -4.05 -4.49
N ARG A 67 -25.53 -2.94 -5.18
CA ARG A 67 -26.36 -2.91 -6.39
C ARG A 67 -25.84 -3.78 -7.54
N TRP A 68 -24.53 -4.12 -7.55
CA TRP A 68 -23.92 -5.04 -8.51
C TRP A 68 -23.64 -6.43 -7.93
N ALA A 69 -23.96 -6.67 -6.67
CA ALA A 69 -23.70 -7.96 -6.01
C ALA A 69 -24.26 -9.17 -6.78
N ASN A 70 -25.38 -9.00 -7.46
CA ASN A 70 -26.01 -10.03 -8.27
C ASN A 70 -25.97 -9.72 -9.79
N SER A 71 -25.19 -8.75 -10.22
CA SER A 71 -25.03 -8.39 -11.63
C SER A 71 -23.96 -9.25 -12.30
N SER A 72 -24.10 -9.48 -13.61
CA SER A 72 -23.03 -10.06 -14.44
C SER A 72 -21.94 -9.06 -14.82
N PHE A 73 -22.15 -7.76 -14.57
CA PHE A 73 -21.17 -6.74 -14.88
C PHE A 73 -19.88 -6.92 -14.04
N PRO A 74 -18.68 -7.04 -14.66
CA PRO A 74 -17.45 -7.34 -13.96
C PRO A 74 -16.95 -6.12 -13.17
N ILE A 75 -16.89 -6.26 -11.84
CA ILE A 75 -16.18 -5.34 -10.96
C ILE A 75 -15.12 -6.14 -10.20
N VAL A 76 -13.87 -5.75 -10.35
CA VAL A 76 -12.70 -6.36 -9.67
C VAL A 76 -12.04 -5.33 -8.79
N ALA A 77 -11.92 -5.63 -7.51
CA ALA A 77 -11.24 -4.76 -6.57
C ALA A 77 -9.72 -4.98 -6.59
N LEU A 78 -8.99 -3.89 -6.49
CA LEU A 78 -7.54 -3.84 -6.49
C LEU A 78 -7.06 -3.17 -5.20
N ASP A 79 -6.04 -3.74 -4.55
CA ASP A 79 -5.38 -3.21 -3.35
C ASP A 79 -6.27 -3.19 -2.10
N ARG A 80 -7.48 -2.68 -2.18
CA ARG A 80 -8.49 -2.69 -1.11
C ARG A 80 -9.65 -3.58 -1.51
N ALA A 81 -10.00 -4.53 -0.64
CA ALA A 81 -11.01 -5.53 -0.95
C ALA A 81 -12.44 -4.96 -0.85
N LEU A 82 -13.30 -5.41 -1.76
CA LEU A 82 -14.75 -5.34 -1.62
C LEU A 82 -15.27 -6.57 -0.86
N ASP A 83 -16.59 -6.62 -0.64
CA ASP A 83 -17.27 -7.76 -0.04
C ASP A 83 -16.89 -9.09 -0.75
N ARG A 84 -16.32 -10.01 0.03
CA ARG A 84 -15.76 -11.27 -0.46
C ARG A 84 -16.81 -12.30 -0.90
N GLU A 85 -18.05 -12.12 -0.49
CA GLU A 85 -19.15 -13.01 -0.89
C GLU A 85 -19.65 -12.68 -2.29
N HIS A 86 -19.46 -11.42 -2.71
CA HIS A 86 -20.03 -10.93 -3.95
C HIS A 86 -18.99 -10.46 -4.98
N PHE A 87 -17.79 -10.08 -4.57
CA PHE A 87 -16.78 -9.51 -5.48
C PHE A 87 -15.46 -10.26 -5.44
N THR A 88 -14.72 -10.12 -6.52
CA THR A 88 -13.34 -10.61 -6.61
C THR A 88 -12.40 -9.47 -6.29
N SER A 89 -11.42 -9.73 -5.43
CA SER A 89 -10.42 -8.75 -5.03
C SER A 89 -9.01 -9.31 -5.15
N VAL A 90 -8.08 -8.48 -5.64
CA VAL A 90 -6.65 -8.77 -5.72
C VAL A 90 -5.92 -7.74 -4.84
N VAL A 91 -5.37 -8.20 -3.73
CA VAL A 91 -4.79 -7.33 -2.69
C VAL A 91 -3.35 -7.73 -2.35
N GLY A 92 -2.61 -6.87 -1.69
CA GLY A 92 -1.35 -7.21 -1.04
C GLY A 92 -1.57 -8.14 0.17
N ALA A 93 -0.56 -8.95 0.50
CA ALA A 93 -0.54 -9.73 1.73
C ALA A 93 -0.08 -8.86 2.91
N ASP A 94 -0.79 -7.75 3.17
CA ASP A 94 -0.34 -6.66 4.04
C ASP A 94 0.05 -7.12 5.44
N GLN A 95 -0.74 -8.00 6.07
CA GLN A 95 -0.42 -8.51 7.40
C GLN A 95 0.82 -9.38 7.40
N ASP A 96 0.89 -10.37 6.50
CA ASP A 96 2.03 -11.31 6.42
C ASP A 96 3.33 -10.59 6.00
N ASP A 97 3.22 -9.59 5.11
CA ASP A 97 4.37 -8.80 4.66
C ASP A 97 4.86 -7.87 5.79
N ALA A 98 3.94 -7.31 6.59
CA ALA A 98 4.30 -6.48 7.73
C ALA A 98 4.94 -7.30 8.85
N GLU A 99 4.41 -8.50 9.13
CA GLU A 99 4.98 -9.42 10.11
C GLU A 99 6.41 -9.81 9.70
N MET A 100 6.60 -10.28 8.48
CA MET A 100 7.91 -10.63 7.94
C MET A 100 8.90 -9.45 7.98
N LEU A 101 8.47 -8.25 7.57
CA LEU A 101 9.30 -7.06 7.58
C LEU A 101 9.68 -6.62 9.00
N ALA A 102 8.75 -6.72 9.94
CA ALA A 102 8.96 -6.40 11.35
C ALA A 102 9.88 -7.44 12.04
N GLU A 103 9.78 -8.73 11.70
CA GLU A 103 10.70 -9.77 12.16
C GLU A 103 12.13 -9.52 11.68
N GLU A 104 12.30 -9.08 10.42
CA GLU A 104 13.61 -8.71 9.89
C GLU A 104 14.17 -7.46 10.60
N LEU A 105 13.34 -6.44 10.85
CA LEU A 105 13.73 -5.24 11.60
C LEU A 105 14.16 -5.59 13.02
N ARG A 106 13.49 -6.52 13.67
CA ARG A 106 13.78 -6.97 15.04
C ARG A 106 15.19 -7.55 15.22
N LYS A 107 15.84 -7.96 14.15
CA LYS A 107 17.22 -8.48 14.18
C LYS A 107 18.28 -7.39 14.39
N PHE A 108 17.92 -6.14 14.22
CA PHE A 108 18.83 -5.02 14.47
C PHE A 108 18.80 -4.61 15.94
N PRO A 109 19.96 -4.20 16.49
CA PRO A 109 20.01 -3.66 17.84
C PRO A 109 19.27 -2.32 17.89
N ALA A 110 18.30 -2.22 18.78
CA ALA A 110 17.55 -0.99 19.04
C ALA A 110 16.89 -1.10 20.41
N GLU A 111 16.87 -0.04 21.18
CA GLU A 111 16.13 0.03 22.44
C GLU A 111 14.76 0.69 22.20
N THR A 112 14.74 1.70 21.31
CA THR A 112 13.55 2.48 20.96
C THR A 112 13.15 2.23 19.52
N VAL A 113 11.92 1.87 19.31
CA VAL A 113 11.32 1.56 18.00
C VAL A 113 10.15 2.48 17.74
N LEU A 114 10.10 3.06 16.56
CA LEU A 114 8.97 3.86 16.11
C LEU A 114 8.23 3.15 14.99
N TYR A 115 6.94 2.89 15.20
CA TYR A 115 5.98 2.54 14.15
C TYR A 115 5.29 3.82 13.67
N LEU A 116 5.45 4.16 12.40
CA LEU A 116 4.79 5.30 11.76
C LEU A 116 3.81 4.80 10.69
N GLY A 117 2.54 4.88 11.01
CA GLY A 117 1.42 4.57 10.12
C GLY A 117 0.62 5.80 9.73
N ALA A 118 -0.47 5.59 8.99
CA ALA A 118 -1.45 6.61 8.67
C ALA A 118 -2.85 5.98 8.58
N LEU A 119 -3.91 6.79 8.80
CA LEU A 119 -5.30 6.41 8.60
C LEU A 119 -5.62 5.01 9.17
N PRO A 120 -5.58 4.82 10.49
CA PRO A 120 -5.71 3.50 11.12
C PRO A 120 -7.06 2.82 10.85
N GLU A 121 -8.07 3.56 10.41
CA GLU A 121 -9.40 3.09 10.00
C GLU A 121 -9.39 2.32 8.66
N LEU A 122 -8.36 2.50 7.83
CA LEU A 122 -8.23 1.77 6.57
C LEU A 122 -7.79 0.32 6.81
N SER A 123 -8.38 -0.60 6.08
CA SER A 123 -8.06 -2.03 6.20
C SER A 123 -6.58 -2.35 5.98
N VAL A 124 -5.94 -1.68 5.04
CA VAL A 124 -4.49 -1.85 4.77
C VAL A 124 -3.63 -1.38 5.95
N SER A 125 -4.00 -0.26 6.59
CA SER A 125 -3.32 0.27 7.77
C SER A 125 -3.46 -0.67 8.96
N PHE A 126 -4.68 -1.13 9.22
CA PHE A 126 -4.99 -2.10 10.27
C PHE A 126 -4.20 -3.41 10.09
N LEU A 127 -4.18 -3.98 8.88
CA LEU A 127 -3.47 -5.23 8.60
C LEU A 127 -1.95 -5.08 8.78
N ARG A 128 -1.36 -3.97 8.34
CA ARG A 128 0.08 -3.70 8.52
C ARG A 128 0.43 -3.56 10.00
N GLU A 129 -0.40 -2.88 10.76
CA GLU A 129 -0.22 -2.76 12.20
C GLU A 129 -0.36 -4.12 12.90
N GLN A 130 -1.35 -4.93 12.53
CA GLN A 130 -1.52 -6.27 13.10
C GLN A 130 -0.29 -7.16 12.84
N GLY A 131 0.26 -7.14 11.62
CA GLY A 131 1.48 -7.88 11.29
C GLY A 131 2.68 -7.39 12.12
N PHE A 132 2.87 -6.08 12.24
CA PHE A 132 3.92 -5.51 13.10
C PHE A 132 3.75 -5.95 14.57
N ARG A 133 2.55 -5.79 15.12
CA ARG A 133 2.26 -6.20 16.52
C ARG A 133 2.45 -7.68 16.76
N THR A 134 2.13 -8.54 15.79
CA THR A 134 2.36 -9.98 15.88
C THR A 134 3.86 -10.27 16.03
N ALA A 135 4.69 -9.67 15.19
CA ALA A 135 6.15 -9.87 15.25
C ALA A 135 6.81 -9.34 16.54
N TRP A 136 6.21 -8.32 17.17
CA TRP A 136 6.76 -7.63 18.35
C TRP A 136 6.05 -7.97 19.67
N LYS A 137 5.11 -8.94 19.65
CA LYS A 137 4.25 -9.26 20.79
C LYS A 137 5.01 -9.53 22.09
N ASP A 138 6.10 -10.27 22.01
CA ASP A 138 6.89 -10.72 23.16
C ASP A 138 8.27 -10.01 23.23
N ASP A 139 8.43 -8.91 22.52
CA ASP A 139 9.67 -8.15 22.49
C ASP A 139 9.69 -7.10 23.61
N PRO A 140 10.73 -7.06 24.46
CA PRO A 140 10.77 -6.15 25.62
C PRO A 140 11.09 -4.68 25.26
N ARG A 141 11.44 -4.39 23.98
CA ARG A 141 11.81 -3.05 23.55
C ARG A 141 10.61 -2.10 23.57
N GLU A 142 10.89 -0.84 23.84
CA GLU A 142 9.87 0.19 23.81
C GLU A 142 9.45 0.51 22.37
N VAL A 143 8.15 0.40 22.08
CA VAL A 143 7.57 0.69 20.77
C VAL A 143 6.61 1.88 20.90
N HIS A 144 6.92 2.94 20.15
CA HIS A 144 6.02 4.08 19.98
C HIS A 144 5.21 3.94 18.70
N PHE A 145 3.93 4.31 18.75
CA PHE A 145 3.03 4.28 17.60
C PHE A 145 2.60 5.70 17.26
N LEU A 146 2.87 6.11 16.02
CA LEU A 146 2.39 7.38 15.46
C LEU A 146 1.51 7.12 14.23
N TYR A 147 0.46 7.93 14.08
CA TYR A 147 -0.45 7.84 12.95
C TYR A 147 -0.65 9.21 12.33
N ALA A 148 -0.21 9.37 11.09
CA ALA A 148 -0.48 10.55 10.29
C ALA A 148 -1.95 10.55 9.82
N ASN A 149 -2.48 11.73 9.55
CA ASN A 149 -3.85 11.91 9.06
C ASN A 149 -3.99 11.66 7.54
N SER A 150 -2.89 11.41 6.86
CA SER A 150 -2.83 11.01 5.45
C SER A 150 -1.55 10.24 5.15
N TYR A 151 -1.49 9.57 3.98
CA TYR A 151 -0.28 8.92 3.47
C TYR A 151 0.68 9.90 2.76
N GLU A 152 0.55 11.18 3.00
CA GLU A 152 1.38 12.21 2.39
C GLU A 152 2.69 12.42 3.16
N ARG A 153 3.72 12.78 2.41
CA ARG A 153 5.07 13.06 2.92
C ARG A 153 5.06 14.20 3.96
N GLU A 154 4.30 15.26 3.68
CA GLU A 154 4.18 16.45 4.52
C GLU A 154 3.50 16.14 5.86
N ALA A 155 2.46 15.33 5.85
CA ALA A 155 1.76 14.90 7.07
C ALA A 155 2.67 14.11 8.00
N ALA A 156 3.47 13.19 7.44
CA ALA A 156 4.47 12.44 8.19
C ALA A 156 5.58 13.34 8.73
N ALA A 157 6.06 14.30 7.92
CA ALA A 157 7.09 15.24 8.34
C ALA A 157 6.63 16.09 9.53
N GLN A 158 5.43 16.67 9.46
CA GLN A 158 4.89 17.49 10.56
C GLN A 158 4.70 16.67 11.84
N LEU A 159 4.18 15.45 11.73
CA LEU A 159 3.96 14.58 12.88
C LEU A 159 5.27 14.14 13.52
N PHE A 160 6.25 13.75 12.72
CA PHE A 160 7.56 13.30 13.21
C PHE A 160 8.38 14.45 13.79
N ASP A 161 8.34 15.63 13.18
CA ASP A 161 9.02 16.84 13.69
C ASP A 161 8.52 17.21 15.08
N LYS A 162 7.19 17.18 15.28
CA LYS A 162 6.56 17.40 16.58
C LYS A 162 6.91 16.31 17.60
N TRP A 163 6.99 15.05 17.17
CA TRP A 163 7.38 13.95 18.06
C TRP A 163 8.79 14.10 18.58
N LEU A 164 9.73 14.56 17.74
CA LEU A 164 11.12 14.86 18.13
C LEU A 164 11.29 16.05 19.08
N GLU A 165 10.26 16.83 19.36
CA GLU A 165 10.33 17.89 20.40
C GLU A 165 10.42 17.30 21.82
N THR A 166 9.91 16.08 22.01
CA THR A 166 9.81 15.45 23.34
C THR A 166 10.46 14.07 23.41
N HIS A 167 10.92 13.52 22.28
CA HIS A 167 11.54 12.20 22.21
C HIS A 167 12.86 12.25 21.42
N PRO A 168 13.83 11.41 21.77
CA PRO A 168 15.04 11.27 20.96
C PRO A 168 14.74 10.58 19.62
N MET A 169 15.68 10.67 18.69
CA MET A 169 15.64 9.89 17.44
C MET A 169 15.49 8.40 17.77
N PRO A 170 14.55 7.67 17.14
CA PRO A 170 14.42 6.23 17.34
C PRO A 170 15.62 5.50 16.73
N GLN A 171 15.97 4.34 17.27
CA GLN A 171 17.05 3.51 16.74
C GLN A 171 16.53 2.51 15.67
N ALA A 172 15.24 2.21 15.69
CA ALA A 172 14.56 1.48 14.63
C ALA A 172 13.27 2.19 14.22
N LEU A 173 13.01 2.20 12.92
CA LEU A 173 11.85 2.86 12.32
C LEU A 173 11.11 1.88 11.41
N PHE A 174 9.82 1.70 11.64
CA PHE A 174 8.93 0.98 10.74
C PHE A 174 7.92 1.97 10.13
N THR A 175 7.91 2.11 8.80
CA THR A 175 6.94 2.98 8.11
C THR A 175 6.03 2.18 7.20
N THR A 176 4.74 2.51 7.23
CA THR A 176 3.73 1.80 6.45
C THR A 176 3.61 2.27 5.00
N SER A 177 4.41 3.26 4.59
CA SER A 177 4.60 3.64 3.19
C SER A 177 5.93 4.35 2.97
N PHE A 178 6.41 4.36 1.73
CA PHE A 178 7.61 5.11 1.36
C PHE A 178 7.43 6.63 1.49
N ALA A 179 6.23 7.15 1.23
CA ALA A 179 5.96 8.58 1.41
C ALA A 179 6.10 9.01 2.89
N LEU A 180 5.64 8.17 3.84
CA LEU A 180 5.86 8.43 5.26
C LEU A 180 7.35 8.40 5.62
N LEU A 181 8.13 7.47 5.06
CA LEU A 181 9.59 7.46 5.24
C LEU A 181 10.23 8.74 4.69
N GLN A 182 9.79 9.21 3.51
CA GLN A 182 10.29 10.46 2.95
C GLN A 182 10.05 11.66 3.90
N GLY A 183 8.89 11.70 4.56
CA GLY A 183 8.61 12.73 5.57
C GLY A 183 9.58 12.69 6.76
N VAL A 184 9.90 11.49 7.25
CA VAL A 184 10.93 11.30 8.29
C VAL A 184 12.31 11.76 7.80
N MET A 185 12.68 11.37 6.58
CA MET A 185 13.96 11.77 5.96
C MET A 185 14.07 13.29 5.84
N ASP A 186 13.01 13.99 5.45
CA ASP A 186 12.99 15.45 5.33
C ASP A 186 13.29 16.15 6.66
N VAL A 187 12.66 15.67 7.72
CA VAL A 187 12.87 16.25 9.06
C VAL A 187 14.30 15.99 9.53
N THR A 188 14.75 14.74 9.40
CA THR A 188 16.08 14.35 9.88
C THR A 188 17.18 15.08 9.11
N LEU A 189 17.08 15.13 7.77
CA LEU A 189 18.06 15.83 6.93
C LEU A 189 18.07 17.34 7.19
N ARG A 190 16.92 17.93 7.48
CA ARG A 190 16.82 19.37 7.81
C ARG A 190 17.41 19.70 9.18
N ARG A 191 17.23 18.81 10.17
CA ARG A 191 17.74 19.00 11.54
C ARG A 191 19.24 18.68 11.64
N ASP A 192 19.65 17.53 11.11
CA ASP A 192 20.95 16.92 11.40
C ASP A 192 21.86 16.80 10.17
N GLY A 193 21.36 17.15 8.97
CA GLY A 193 22.10 17.07 7.71
C GLY A 193 22.26 15.64 7.14
N GLN A 194 22.00 14.62 7.95
CA GLN A 194 22.13 13.21 7.56
C GLN A 194 21.23 12.31 8.44
N LEU A 195 20.93 11.13 7.94
CA LEU A 195 20.31 10.06 8.75
C LEU A 195 21.38 9.41 9.65
N PRO A 196 21.05 9.03 10.89
CA PRO A 196 21.96 8.24 11.72
C PRO A 196 22.33 6.93 11.01
N SER A 197 23.62 6.57 11.00
CA SER A 197 24.11 5.37 10.32
C SER A 197 23.67 4.06 11.00
N ASP A 198 23.29 4.12 12.26
CA ASP A 198 22.80 3.03 13.09
C ASP A 198 21.26 2.95 13.13
N LEU A 199 20.54 3.90 12.51
CA LEU A 199 19.08 3.84 12.37
C LEU A 199 18.68 2.67 11.45
N ALA A 200 18.09 1.63 12.01
CA ALA A 200 17.52 0.54 11.21
C ALA A 200 16.13 0.94 10.68
N ILE A 201 15.93 0.87 9.37
CA ILE A 201 14.68 1.27 8.70
C ILE A 201 14.01 0.06 8.10
N ALA A 202 12.70 -0.05 8.30
CA ALA A 202 11.80 -0.97 7.59
C ALA A 202 10.65 -0.17 6.96
N THR A 203 10.37 -0.36 5.67
CA THR A 203 9.36 0.43 4.97
C THR A 203 8.54 -0.38 3.98
N PHE A 204 7.26 -0.06 3.90
CA PHE A 204 6.45 -0.42 2.74
C PHE A 204 6.74 0.54 1.59
N GLY A 205 6.99 -0.01 0.40
CA GLY A 205 7.42 0.73 -0.79
C GLY A 205 8.95 0.74 -0.92
N ASP A 206 9.42 0.29 -2.08
CA ASP A 206 10.83 0.25 -2.45
C ASP A 206 11.15 1.33 -3.48
N HIS A 207 12.30 1.96 -3.33
CA HIS A 207 12.80 2.96 -4.25
C HIS A 207 14.33 2.89 -4.35
N GLU A 208 14.88 3.10 -5.54
CA GLU A 208 16.33 3.05 -5.81
C GLU A 208 17.13 4.08 -4.98
N LEU A 209 16.52 5.21 -4.61
CA LEU A 209 17.15 6.20 -3.73
C LEU A 209 17.54 5.65 -2.36
N LEU A 210 16.91 4.58 -1.91
CA LEU A 210 17.25 3.93 -0.64
C LEU A 210 18.65 3.33 -0.63
N ASP A 211 19.23 3.03 -1.81
CA ASP A 211 20.61 2.52 -1.94
C ASP A 211 21.67 3.56 -1.57
N PHE A 212 21.33 4.86 -1.59
CA PHE A 212 22.26 5.94 -1.21
C PHE A 212 22.30 6.19 0.29
N LEU A 213 21.40 5.61 1.07
CA LEU A 213 21.37 5.77 2.52
C LEU A 213 22.56 5.05 3.18
N GLN A 214 23.10 5.68 4.23
CA GLN A 214 24.26 5.13 4.96
C GLN A 214 23.82 4.30 6.20
N CYS A 215 22.55 3.94 6.26
CA CYS A 215 21.95 3.12 7.31
C CYS A 215 21.34 1.84 6.72
N PRO A 216 21.07 0.80 7.54
CA PRO A 216 20.39 -0.41 7.07
C PRO A 216 18.93 -0.14 6.74
N VAL A 217 18.49 -0.53 5.54
CA VAL A 217 17.10 -0.38 5.10
C VAL A 217 16.54 -1.70 4.58
N LEU A 218 15.39 -2.05 5.07
CA LEU A 218 14.55 -3.16 4.62
C LEU A 218 13.32 -2.54 3.93
N ALA A 219 13.06 -2.91 2.69
CA ALA A 219 11.91 -2.40 1.95
C ALA A 219 11.10 -3.55 1.35
N VAL A 220 9.78 -3.49 1.42
CA VAL A 220 8.91 -4.43 0.71
C VAL A 220 8.27 -3.75 -0.49
N ALA A 221 8.44 -4.36 -1.67
CA ALA A 221 7.94 -3.83 -2.93
C ALA A 221 6.77 -4.64 -3.47
N GLN A 222 5.72 -3.94 -3.88
CA GLN A 222 4.59 -4.55 -4.56
C GLN A 222 5.04 -5.18 -5.89
N ARG A 223 4.56 -6.38 -6.16
CA ARG A 223 4.76 -7.09 -7.44
C ARG A 223 3.76 -6.56 -8.47
N HIS A 224 3.94 -5.30 -8.90
CA HIS A 224 2.99 -4.55 -9.72
C HIS A 224 2.56 -5.30 -10.98
N ARG A 225 3.50 -6.02 -11.63
CA ARG A 225 3.21 -6.83 -12.80
C ARG A 225 2.27 -7.98 -12.48
N ASP A 226 2.56 -8.74 -11.43
CA ASP A 226 1.76 -9.90 -11.04
C ASP A 226 0.35 -9.50 -10.62
N VAL A 227 0.25 -8.35 -9.92
CA VAL A 227 -1.05 -7.76 -9.55
C VAL A 227 -1.83 -7.39 -10.81
N ALA A 228 -1.22 -6.67 -11.75
CA ALA A 228 -1.85 -6.25 -13.00
C ALA A 228 -2.27 -7.45 -13.86
N GLU A 229 -1.38 -8.44 -14.04
CA GLU A 229 -1.67 -9.67 -14.76
C GLU A 229 -2.85 -10.41 -14.15
N ARG A 230 -2.85 -10.58 -12.82
CA ARG A 230 -3.94 -11.29 -12.14
C ARG A 230 -5.29 -10.57 -12.25
N VAL A 231 -5.31 -9.26 -12.08
CA VAL A 231 -6.53 -8.45 -12.24
C VAL A 231 -7.07 -8.57 -13.67
N LEU A 232 -6.18 -8.42 -14.65
CA LEU A 232 -6.58 -8.48 -16.06
C LEU A 232 -7.08 -9.87 -16.49
N GLU A 233 -6.43 -10.96 -16.03
CA GLU A 233 -6.91 -12.31 -16.23
C GLU A 233 -8.35 -12.50 -15.77
N ILE A 234 -8.67 -12.00 -14.56
CA ILE A 234 -10.02 -12.10 -13.99
C ILE A 234 -11.02 -11.31 -14.83
N VAL A 235 -10.66 -10.08 -15.23
CA VAL A 235 -11.53 -9.23 -16.05
C VAL A 235 -11.80 -9.87 -17.40
N LEU A 236 -10.75 -10.28 -18.12
CA LEU A 236 -10.87 -10.86 -19.47
C LEU A 236 -11.67 -12.17 -19.45
N ALA A 237 -11.41 -13.05 -18.47
CA ALA A 237 -12.19 -14.28 -18.33
C ALA A 237 -13.70 -14.01 -18.11
N SER A 238 -14.05 -12.86 -17.52
CA SER A 238 -15.44 -12.46 -17.32
C SER A 238 -16.07 -11.82 -18.56
N LEU A 239 -15.24 -11.25 -19.45
CA LEU A 239 -15.70 -10.67 -20.72
C LEU A 239 -15.84 -11.73 -21.81
N ASP A 240 -14.95 -12.72 -21.86
CA ASP A 240 -14.99 -13.81 -22.82
C ASP A 240 -16.17 -14.77 -22.56
N GLU A 241 -16.42 -15.09 -21.31
CA GLU A 241 -17.62 -15.80 -20.87
C GLU A 241 -18.42 -14.84 -20.02
N PRO A 242 -19.64 -14.41 -20.42
CA PRO A 242 -20.43 -13.43 -19.66
C PRO A 242 -20.90 -14.03 -18.33
N ARG A 243 -19.95 -14.26 -17.46
CA ARG A 243 -20.10 -14.72 -16.08
C ARG A 243 -19.52 -13.69 -15.17
N LYS A 244 -20.20 -13.46 -14.07
CA LYS A 244 -19.64 -12.71 -12.96
C LYS A 244 -18.31 -13.35 -12.54
N PRO A 245 -17.24 -12.55 -12.28
CA PRO A 245 -16.02 -13.06 -11.68
C PRO A 245 -16.35 -13.86 -10.43
N LYS A 246 -15.74 -15.04 -10.29
CA LYS A 246 -15.97 -15.87 -9.10
C LYS A 246 -15.54 -15.10 -7.84
N PRO A 247 -16.45 -14.83 -6.90
CA PRO A 247 -16.11 -14.08 -5.70
C PRO A 247 -14.94 -14.69 -4.94
N GLY A 248 -14.14 -13.83 -4.34
CA GLY A 248 -13.00 -14.29 -3.53
C GLY A 248 -11.88 -13.26 -3.42
N LEU A 249 -10.85 -13.64 -2.66
CA LEU A 249 -9.71 -12.81 -2.37
C LEU A 249 -8.41 -13.49 -2.81
N THR A 250 -7.68 -12.85 -3.70
CA THR A 250 -6.30 -13.23 -4.06
C THR A 250 -5.33 -12.30 -3.34
N ARG A 251 -4.42 -12.88 -2.53
CA ARG A 251 -3.33 -12.13 -1.89
C ARG A 251 -2.04 -12.32 -2.65
N ILE A 252 -1.34 -11.23 -2.95
CA ILE A 252 -0.04 -11.25 -3.62
C ILE A 252 1.01 -10.73 -2.64
N ARG A 253 1.98 -11.57 -2.28
CA ARG A 253 3.10 -11.19 -1.42
C ARG A 253 4.03 -10.22 -2.11
N ARG A 254 4.60 -9.30 -1.34
CA ARG A 254 5.64 -8.36 -1.78
C ARG A 254 7.02 -9.03 -1.75
N ASN A 255 7.95 -8.47 -2.50
CA ASN A 255 9.36 -8.85 -2.42
C ASN A 255 10.04 -8.01 -1.35
N LEU A 256 10.86 -8.67 -0.52
CA LEU A 256 11.76 -7.98 0.41
C LEU A 256 13.05 -7.60 -0.28
N TYR A 257 13.44 -6.35 -0.16
CA TYR A 257 14.71 -5.79 -0.62
C TYR A 257 15.54 -5.30 0.56
N ARG A 258 16.85 -5.52 0.47
CA ARG A 258 17.84 -4.97 1.39
C ARG A 258 18.51 -3.80 0.70
N ARG A 259 18.42 -2.61 1.28
CA ARG A 259 18.86 -1.34 0.72
C ARG A 259 19.85 -0.63 1.67
N GLY A 260 20.36 0.50 1.23
CA GLY A 260 21.33 1.25 1.99
C GLY A 260 22.64 0.45 2.14
N ILE A 261 23.21 0.43 3.33
CA ILE A 261 24.43 -0.33 3.59
C ILE A 261 24.25 -1.85 3.42
N LEU A 262 23.02 -2.36 3.47
CA LEU A 262 22.74 -3.80 3.28
C LEU A 262 22.80 -4.24 1.82
N SER A 263 22.70 -3.31 0.86
CA SER A 263 22.83 -3.61 -0.57
C SER A 263 24.29 -3.82 -1.03
N ARG A 264 25.26 -3.48 -0.15
CA ARG A 264 26.68 -3.50 -0.45
C ARG A 264 27.38 -4.79 0.00
N ASN A 265 26.66 -5.65 0.68
CA ASN A 265 27.10 -6.98 1.15
C ASN A 265 26.36 -8.06 0.37
#